data_329cc15bd27c42d93e34e18fd6bc1e8a
#
_entry.id   329cc15bd27c42d93e34e18fd6bc1e8a
#
_cell.length_a   1.000
_cell.length_b   1.000
_cell.length_c   1.000
_cell.angle_alpha   90.00
_cell.angle_beta   90.00
_cell.angle_gamma   90.00
#
_symmetry.space_group_name_H-M   'P 1'
#
loop_
_entity.id
_entity.type
_entity.pdbx_description
1 polymer ?
#
loop_
_entity_poly.entity_id
_entity_poly.type
_entity_poly.pdbx_seq_one_letter_code
_entity_poly.pdbx_strand_id
1 'polypeptide(L)'
;MKHKNIKLIITLLIFIITISIIFNTNKKSSKITDSSTKFEKIPIANKTVTVQWNENSPEVTIQNNYIANFILDVDNNCYNINLTVNVINDSNDTWNEIYFRDYPSAFSDKENGKVSEITNLHDTQTNTSLELIKNEDPTVFSVKLASPLLPTELTSISFDYKAYVPNLNARYGYQTINNNSKDFYLANCIPILCPYENGKFQYYPYFAVGECFYSKMANYDVTVTIPKSYTLIATGDNTEITNINDNLIK
;
A
#
# COMPACT_ATOMS: atom_id res chain seq x y z
N MET A 1 -14.46 -0.92 -66.67
CA MET A 1 -15.20 -0.67 -65.41
C MET A 1 -15.66 -1.95 -64.67
N LYS A 2 -15.96 -3.06 -65.30
CA LYS A 2 -16.46 -4.30 -64.63
C LYS A 2 -15.47 -4.97 -63.66
N HIS A 3 -14.16 -5.00 -63.95
CA HIS A 3 -13.15 -5.65 -63.08
C HIS A 3 -12.82 -4.96 -61.75
N LYS A 4 -13.02 -3.63 -61.69
CA LYS A 4 -12.74 -2.85 -60.44
C LYS A 4 -13.79 -3.11 -59.35
N ASN A 5 -15.04 -3.29 -59.76
CA ASN A 5 -16.15 -3.55 -58.84
C ASN A 5 -16.14 -4.95 -58.28
N ILE A 6 -15.65 -5.95 -59.03
CA ILE A 6 -15.52 -7.34 -58.58
C ILE A 6 -14.45 -7.46 -57.50
N LYS A 7 -13.29 -6.79 -57.65
CA LYS A 7 -12.23 -6.78 -56.61
C LYS A 7 -12.71 -6.16 -55.32
N LEU A 8 -13.48 -5.05 -55.38
CA LEU A 8 -14.04 -4.38 -54.22
C LEU A 8 -15.04 -5.25 -53.46
N ILE A 9 -15.89 -6.00 -54.15
CA ILE A 9 -16.88 -6.92 -53.59
C ILE A 9 -16.20 -8.11 -52.92
N ILE A 10 -15.14 -8.66 -53.49
CA ILE A 10 -14.37 -9.79 -52.91
C ILE A 10 -13.64 -9.32 -51.64
N THR A 11 -13.06 -8.12 -51.64
CA THR A 11 -12.38 -7.57 -50.45
C THR A 11 -13.38 -7.30 -49.31
N LEU A 12 -14.58 -6.80 -49.63
CA LEU A 12 -15.62 -6.59 -48.61
C LEU A 12 -16.14 -7.93 -48.03
N LEU A 13 -16.30 -8.95 -48.86
CA LEU A 13 -16.71 -10.31 -48.41
C LEU A 13 -15.67 -10.96 -47.50
N ILE A 14 -14.38 -10.82 -47.81
CA ILE A 14 -13.29 -11.32 -46.96
C ILE A 14 -13.29 -10.59 -45.60
N PHE A 15 -13.53 -9.28 -45.61
CA PHE A 15 -13.59 -8.49 -44.37
C PHE A 15 -14.79 -8.87 -43.48
N ILE A 16 -15.95 -9.15 -44.07
CA ILE A 16 -17.14 -9.65 -43.33
C ILE A 16 -16.91 -11.04 -42.76
N ILE A 17 -16.26 -11.97 -43.50
CA ILE A 17 -15.93 -13.31 -43.03
C ILE A 17 -14.92 -13.23 -41.86
N THR A 18 -13.90 -12.40 -41.92
CA THR A 18 -12.93 -12.22 -40.84
C THR A 18 -13.57 -11.65 -39.58
N ILE A 19 -14.48 -10.68 -39.67
CA ILE A 19 -15.25 -10.15 -38.55
C ILE A 19 -16.13 -11.26 -37.93
N SER A 20 -16.81 -12.07 -38.77
CA SER A 20 -17.65 -13.18 -38.27
C SER A 20 -16.85 -14.26 -37.54
N ILE A 21 -15.62 -14.53 -37.99
CA ILE A 21 -14.72 -15.45 -37.30
C ILE A 21 -14.27 -14.91 -35.96
N ILE A 22 -13.92 -13.61 -35.88
CA ILE A 22 -13.53 -12.95 -34.63
C ILE A 22 -14.69 -12.93 -33.63
N PHE A 23 -15.93 -12.68 -34.07
CA PHE A 23 -17.11 -12.74 -33.21
C PHE A 23 -17.48 -14.17 -32.76
N ASN A 24 -17.18 -15.19 -33.53
CA ASN A 24 -17.50 -16.58 -33.18
C ASN A 24 -16.43 -17.22 -32.26
N THR A 25 -15.19 -16.75 -32.28
CA THR A 25 -14.15 -17.20 -31.35
C THR A 25 -14.33 -16.64 -29.95
N ASN A 26 -15.00 -15.47 -29.82
CA ASN A 26 -15.32 -14.89 -28.51
C ASN A 26 -16.58 -15.48 -27.83
N LYS A 27 -17.26 -16.45 -28.46
CA LYS A 27 -18.45 -17.11 -27.93
C LYS A 27 -18.20 -18.49 -27.33
N LYS A 28 -16.96 -18.88 -27.09
CA LYS A 28 -16.64 -19.95 -26.16
C LYS A 28 -16.65 -19.41 -24.74
N SER A 29 -17.87 -19.18 -24.23
CA SER A 29 -18.13 -19.10 -22.79
C SER A 29 -17.60 -20.37 -22.15
N SER A 30 -16.49 -20.28 -21.43
CA SER A 30 -16.15 -21.28 -20.43
C SER A 30 -17.28 -21.29 -19.42
N LYS A 31 -18.00 -22.42 -19.35
CA LYS A 31 -18.87 -22.72 -18.21
C LYS A 31 -17.96 -22.75 -16.99
N ILE A 32 -17.94 -21.64 -16.25
CA ILE A 32 -17.47 -21.63 -14.88
C ILE A 32 -18.50 -22.49 -14.14
N THR A 33 -18.12 -23.71 -13.83
CA THR A 33 -18.82 -24.52 -12.83
C THR A 33 -18.73 -23.75 -11.53
N ASP A 34 -19.88 -23.25 -11.12
CA ASP A 34 -20.10 -22.61 -9.83
C ASP A 34 -19.85 -23.66 -8.74
N SER A 35 -18.60 -23.77 -8.29
CA SER A 35 -18.30 -24.45 -7.04
C SER A 35 -18.53 -23.39 -5.96
N SER A 36 -19.78 -23.25 -5.53
CA SER A 36 -20.13 -22.55 -4.31
C SER A 36 -19.47 -23.28 -3.13
N THR A 37 -18.20 -22.97 -2.88
CA THR A 37 -17.62 -23.20 -1.56
C THR A 37 -18.35 -22.29 -0.60
N LYS A 38 -19.29 -22.87 0.15
CA LYS A 38 -19.85 -22.23 1.33
C LYS A 38 -18.69 -21.87 2.25
N PHE A 39 -18.36 -20.59 2.30
CA PHE A 39 -17.54 -20.08 3.39
C PHE A 39 -18.41 -20.14 4.66
N GLU A 40 -18.20 -21.14 5.48
CA GLU A 40 -18.70 -21.11 6.84
C GLU A 40 -18.01 -19.96 7.56
N LYS A 41 -18.80 -19.00 8.07
CA LYS A 41 -18.31 -17.98 8.98
C LYS A 41 -17.74 -18.68 10.21
N ILE A 42 -16.40 -18.71 10.29
CA ILE A 42 -15.72 -19.12 11.52
C ILE A 42 -15.96 -18.00 12.53
N PRO A 43 -16.61 -18.25 13.66
CA PRO A 43 -16.78 -17.23 14.69
C PRO A 43 -15.39 -16.91 15.27
N ILE A 44 -14.94 -15.68 15.09
CA ILE A 44 -13.74 -15.16 15.74
C ILE A 44 -14.11 -14.90 17.20
N ALA A 45 -13.97 -15.93 18.03
CA ALA A 45 -13.90 -15.76 19.47
C ALA A 45 -12.50 -15.24 19.80
N ASN A 46 -12.41 -14.29 20.75
CA ASN A 46 -11.15 -13.86 21.37
C ASN A 46 -10.38 -15.09 21.87
N LYS A 47 -9.56 -15.65 21.03
CA LYS A 47 -8.67 -16.77 21.36
C LYS A 47 -7.26 -16.33 21.08
N THR A 48 -6.47 -16.31 22.12
CA THR A 48 -5.02 -16.49 22.01
C THR A 48 -4.80 -17.74 21.15
N VAL A 49 -4.36 -17.55 19.92
CA VAL A 49 -4.07 -18.68 19.02
C VAL A 49 -2.78 -19.29 19.54
N THR A 50 -2.90 -20.36 20.31
CA THR A 50 -1.76 -21.23 20.59
C THR A 50 -1.53 -22.05 19.34
N VAL A 51 -0.54 -21.67 18.54
CA VAL A 51 -0.12 -22.46 17.37
C VAL A 51 0.57 -23.71 17.91
N GLN A 52 -0.09 -24.86 17.78
CA GLN A 52 0.57 -26.15 17.99
C GLN A 52 1.35 -26.49 16.71
N TRP A 53 2.65 -26.49 16.81
CA TRP A 53 3.56 -26.88 15.73
C TRP A 53 3.51 -28.39 15.51
N ASN A 54 3.31 -28.83 14.29
CA ASN A 54 3.66 -30.16 13.85
C ASN A 54 4.85 -30.05 12.87
N GLU A 55 5.56 -31.14 12.68
CA GLU A 55 6.76 -31.20 11.83
C GLU A 55 6.52 -30.80 10.36
N ASN A 56 5.25 -30.68 9.92
CA ASN A 56 4.82 -30.28 8.59
C ASN A 56 4.20 -28.88 8.54
N SER A 57 4.26 -28.09 9.63
CA SER A 57 3.77 -26.71 9.59
C SER A 57 4.73 -25.86 8.77
N PRO A 58 4.21 -24.96 7.88
CA PRO A 58 5.07 -24.02 7.19
C PRO A 58 5.82 -23.20 8.24
N GLU A 59 7.10 -22.97 7.97
CA GLU A 59 7.95 -22.13 8.83
C GLU A 59 7.27 -20.78 9.02
N VAL A 60 6.93 -20.42 10.26
CA VAL A 60 6.38 -19.09 10.54
C VAL A 60 7.52 -18.11 10.42
N THR A 61 7.54 -17.41 9.33
CA THR A 61 8.45 -16.28 9.15
C THR A 61 7.97 -15.16 10.07
N ILE A 62 8.80 -14.77 11.03
CA ILE A 62 8.56 -13.57 11.83
C ILE A 62 8.66 -12.39 10.85
N GLN A 63 7.61 -11.58 10.77
CA GLN A 63 7.52 -10.47 9.85
C GLN A 63 7.47 -9.15 10.61
N ASN A 64 7.89 -8.07 9.96
CA ASN A 64 7.66 -6.73 10.46
C ASN A 64 6.16 -6.49 10.64
N ASN A 65 5.79 -5.68 11.62
CA ASN A 65 4.40 -5.35 11.88
C ASN A 65 4.22 -3.84 11.95
N TYR A 66 3.22 -3.33 11.22
CA TYR A 66 2.85 -1.93 11.15
C TYR A 66 1.51 -1.72 11.83
N ILE A 67 1.48 -0.84 12.82
CA ILE A 67 0.25 -0.40 13.49
C ILE A 67 0.05 1.05 13.11
N ALA A 68 -1.01 1.36 12.37
CA ALA A 68 -1.25 2.67 11.82
C ALA A 68 -2.62 3.22 12.22
N ASN A 69 -2.64 4.37 12.89
CA ASN A 69 -3.85 5.15 13.09
C ASN A 69 -3.90 6.27 12.04
N PHE A 70 -4.70 6.06 11.01
CA PHE A 70 -4.80 6.92 9.84
C PHE A 70 -6.02 7.84 9.96
N ILE A 71 -5.85 9.13 9.70
CA ILE A 71 -6.93 10.13 9.70
C ILE A 71 -6.87 10.91 8.40
N LEU A 72 -7.91 10.83 7.58
CA LEU A 72 -8.02 11.59 6.33
C LEU A 72 -8.61 12.99 6.60
N ASP A 73 -7.89 14.02 6.21
CA ASP A 73 -8.35 15.40 6.19
C ASP A 73 -8.70 15.80 4.74
N VAL A 74 -9.97 15.68 4.41
CA VAL A 74 -10.49 15.90 3.05
C VAL A 74 -10.49 17.37 2.66
N ASP A 75 -10.57 18.28 3.63
CA ASP A 75 -10.61 19.71 3.38
C ASP A 75 -9.22 20.23 3.01
N ASN A 76 -8.20 19.75 3.69
CA ASN A 76 -6.81 20.14 3.46
C ASN A 76 -6.06 19.23 2.48
N ASN A 77 -6.72 18.21 1.91
CA ASN A 77 -6.11 17.22 1.01
C ASN A 77 -4.83 16.61 1.61
N CYS A 78 -4.92 16.17 2.84
CA CYS A 78 -3.80 15.51 3.51
C CYS A 78 -4.32 14.41 4.43
N TYR A 79 -3.42 13.63 4.96
CA TYR A 79 -3.71 12.68 6.02
C TYR A 79 -2.61 12.68 7.07
N ASN A 80 -2.98 12.25 8.26
CA ASN A 80 -2.06 12.06 9.37
C ASN A 80 -2.10 10.58 9.78
N ILE A 81 -0.93 10.04 10.10
CA ILE A 81 -0.80 8.68 10.62
C ILE A 81 0.04 8.75 11.89
N ASN A 82 -0.46 8.20 12.98
CA ASN A 82 0.41 7.77 14.06
C ASN A 82 0.83 6.33 13.73
N LEU A 83 2.09 6.14 13.42
CA LEU A 83 2.64 4.87 12.92
C LEU A 83 3.60 4.27 13.94
N THR A 84 3.36 3.03 14.32
CA THR A 84 4.30 2.20 15.05
C THR A 84 4.77 1.07 14.16
N VAL A 85 6.07 0.87 14.08
CA VAL A 85 6.68 -0.20 13.29
C VAL A 85 7.51 -1.08 14.21
N ASN A 86 7.09 -2.35 14.32
CA ASN A 86 7.89 -3.39 14.96
C ASN A 86 8.78 -4.02 13.91
N VAL A 87 10.07 -3.86 14.07
CA VAL A 87 11.10 -4.26 13.10
C VAL A 87 11.91 -5.42 13.66
N ILE A 88 12.06 -6.47 12.88
CA ILE A 88 12.99 -7.55 13.15
C ILE A 88 14.22 -7.43 12.25
N ASN A 89 15.40 -7.60 12.84
CA ASN A 89 16.61 -7.79 12.07
C ASN A 89 16.69 -9.24 11.59
N ASP A 90 16.22 -9.49 10.38
CA ASP A 90 16.23 -10.81 9.74
C ASP A 90 17.52 -11.11 8.94
N SER A 91 18.58 -10.33 9.18
CA SER A 91 19.90 -10.49 8.57
C SER A 91 20.92 -11.08 9.54
N ASN A 92 22.13 -11.33 9.03
CA ASN A 92 23.27 -11.73 9.85
C ASN A 92 24.14 -10.55 10.28
N ASP A 93 23.77 -9.33 9.90
CA ASP A 93 24.52 -8.11 10.19
C ASP A 93 23.89 -7.32 11.33
N THR A 94 24.67 -6.53 12.05
CA THR A 94 24.17 -5.60 13.07
C THR A 94 23.71 -4.31 12.40
N TRP A 95 22.50 -3.85 12.73
CA TRP A 95 21.95 -2.60 12.22
C TRP A 95 22.09 -1.48 13.27
N ASN A 96 22.72 -0.38 12.88
CA ASN A 96 22.78 0.85 13.69
C ASN A 96 21.76 1.89 13.21
N GLU A 97 21.23 1.66 12.02
CA GLU A 97 20.32 2.56 11.31
C GLU A 97 19.38 1.72 10.45
N ILE A 98 18.13 2.13 10.35
CA ILE A 98 17.12 1.47 9.50
C ILE A 98 16.55 2.47 8.50
N TYR A 99 16.25 2.01 7.28
CA TYR A 99 15.87 2.84 6.15
C TYR A 99 14.41 2.61 5.77
N PHE A 100 13.70 3.69 5.48
CA PHE A 100 12.30 3.67 5.06
C PHE A 100 12.13 4.29 3.68
N ARG A 101 11.17 3.76 2.94
CA ARG A 101 10.62 4.38 1.75
C ARG A 101 9.40 5.21 2.12
N ASP A 102 9.41 6.46 1.66
CA ASP A 102 8.31 7.42 1.71
C ASP A 102 7.85 7.74 0.29
N TYR A 103 7.08 6.81 -0.29
CA TYR A 103 6.60 6.96 -1.67
C TYR A 103 5.72 8.20 -1.89
N PRO A 104 4.87 8.65 -0.96
CA PRO A 104 4.15 9.91 -1.07
C PRO A 104 5.03 11.11 -1.41
N SER A 105 6.27 11.15 -0.93
CA SER A 105 7.21 12.24 -1.24
C SER A 105 7.61 12.33 -2.70
N ALA A 106 7.42 11.27 -3.52
CA ALA A 106 7.60 11.33 -4.96
C ALA A 106 6.51 12.15 -5.66
N PHE A 107 5.33 12.26 -5.04
CA PHE A 107 4.15 12.93 -5.58
C PHE A 107 3.86 14.25 -4.86
N SER A 108 4.79 14.72 -4.06
CA SER A 108 4.63 15.98 -3.33
C SER A 108 4.14 17.08 -4.28
N ASP A 109 3.21 17.90 -3.76
CA ASP A 109 2.69 19.05 -4.47
C ASP A 109 3.81 20.07 -4.70
N LYS A 110 4.46 19.96 -5.86
CA LYS A 110 5.58 20.84 -6.24
C LYS A 110 5.16 22.30 -6.38
N GLU A 111 3.89 22.57 -6.65
CA GLU A 111 3.36 23.93 -6.79
C GLU A 111 3.25 24.62 -5.44
N ASN A 112 2.86 23.87 -4.40
CA ASN A 112 2.67 24.40 -3.04
C ASN A 112 3.84 24.07 -2.10
N GLY A 113 4.87 23.36 -2.57
CA GLY A 113 6.03 22.97 -1.77
C GLY A 113 5.69 22.04 -0.59
N LYS A 114 4.48 21.44 -0.60
CA LYS A 114 4.03 20.55 0.45
C LYS A 114 4.55 19.13 0.19
N VAL A 115 5.26 18.61 1.16
CA VAL A 115 5.85 17.26 1.18
C VAL A 115 5.33 16.51 2.39
N SER A 116 5.79 15.30 2.61
CA SER A 116 5.55 14.60 3.87
C SER A 116 6.35 15.20 5.01
N GLU A 117 5.83 15.02 6.21
CA GLU A 117 6.47 15.45 7.46
C GLU A 117 6.49 14.28 8.45
N ILE A 118 7.62 14.10 9.12
CA ILE A 118 7.79 13.12 10.20
C ILE A 118 8.14 13.88 11.47
N THR A 119 7.38 13.63 12.53
CA THR A 119 7.58 14.22 13.85
C THR A 119 7.44 13.18 14.95
N ASN A 120 7.80 13.52 16.18
CA ASN A 120 7.64 12.65 17.36
C ASN A 120 8.28 11.26 17.22
N LEU A 121 9.39 11.17 16.48
CA LEU A 121 10.10 9.91 16.26
C LEU A 121 10.79 9.45 17.54
N HIS A 122 10.45 8.26 18.01
CA HIS A 122 11.00 7.70 19.24
C HIS A 122 10.98 6.16 19.23
N ASP A 123 11.84 5.58 20.03
CA ASP A 123 11.81 4.18 20.43
C ASP A 123 10.67 3.95 21.43
N THR A 124 9.77 3.00 21.15
CA THR A 124 8.56 2.81 21.97
C THR A 124 8.84 2.12 23.32
N GLN A 125 9.94 1.39 23.43
CA GLN A 125 10.29 0.66 24.66
C GLN A 125 10.93 1.57 25.70
N THR A 126 11.80 2.48 25.22
CA THR A 126 12.57 3.39 26.09
C THR A 126 11.99 4.80 26.13
N ASN A 127 11.06 5.12 25.23
CA ASN A 127 10.57 6.46 24.97
C ASN A 127 11.67 7.47 24.62
N THR A 128 12.79 6.98 24.09
CA THR A 128 13.93 7.81 23.70
C THR A 128 13.68 8.40 22.32
N SER A 129 13.83 9.71 22.17
CA SER A 129 13.78 10.38 20.87
C SER A 129 14.90 9.88 19.97
N LEU A 130 14.56 9.57 18.72
CA LEU A 130 15.51 9.07 17.72
C LEU A 130 15.84 10.12 16.69
N GLU A 131 17.02 9.99 16.08
CA GLU A 131 17.48 10.89 15.04
C GLU A 131 16.90 10.47 13.68
N LEU A 132 16.18 11.40 13.02
CA LEU A 132 15.73 11.27 11.64
C LEU A 132 16.81 11.81 10.70
N ILE A 133 17.25 10.98 9.77
CA ILE A 133 18.24 11.36 8.75
C ILE A 133 17.54 11.41 7.39
N LYS A 134 17.52 12.59 6.78
CA LYS A 134 16.98 12.78 5.42
C LYS A 134 18.02 12.35 4.39
N ASN A 135 17.57 11.63 3.37
CA ASN A 135 18.40 11.22 2.24
C ASN A 135 18.35 12.28 1.12
N GLU A 136 19.29 12.23 0.17
CA GLU A 136 19.23 13.04 -1.06
C GLU A 136 17.98 12.71 -1.90
N ASP A 137 17.58 11.44 -1.96
CA ASP A 137 16.30 11.03 -2.51
C ASP A 137 15.19 11.35 -1.48
N PRO A 138 14.27 12.28 -1.77
CA PRO A 138 13.21 12.68 -0.83
C PRO A 138 12.24 11.53 -0.50
N THR A 139 12.24 10.46 -1.28
CA THR A 139 11.44 9.26 -1.02
C THR A 139 12.11 8.27 -0.08
N VAL A 140 13.24 8.64 0.53
CA VAL A 140 14.00 7.81 1.47
C VAL A 140 14.34 8.63 2.71
N PHE A 141 14.14 8.04 3.86
CA PHE A 141 14.72 8.53 5.11
C PHE A 141 15.26 7.36 5.92
N SER A 142 16.11 7.65 6.87
CA SER A 142 16.58 6.66 7.83
C SER A 142 16.43 7.13 9.26
N VAL A 143 16.46 6.16 10.14
CA VAL A 143 16.34 6.33 11.58
C VAL A 143 17.56 5.72 12.24
N LYS A 144 18.32 6.53 12.96
CA LYS A 144 19.42 6.05 13.78
C LYS A 144 18.86 5.41 15.04
N LEU A 145 19.18 4.15 15.26
CA LEU A 145 18.71 3.40 16.42
C LEU A 145 19.40 3.86 17.72
N ALA A 146 18.68 3.80 18.82
CA ALA A 146 19.23 4.12 20.14
C ALA A 146 20.34 3.14 20.56
N SER A 147 20.24 1.89 20.12
CA SER A 147 21.22 0.82 20.33
C SER A 147 21.36 -0.01 19.06
N PRO A 148 22.52 -0.62 18.80
CA PRO A 148 22.67 -1.55 17.69
C PRO A 148 21.65 -2.69 17.78
N LEU A 149 20.98 -2.98 16.68
CA LEU A 149 20.03 -4.10 16.58
C LEU A 149 20.77 -5.32 16.02
N LEU A 150 21.00 -6.30 16.88
CA LEU A 150 21.71 -7.54 16.51
C LEU A 150 20.83 -8.46 15.65
N PRO A 151 21.42 -9.45 14.94
CA PRO A 151 20.66 -10.46 14.22
C PRO A 151 19.59 -11.10 15.10
N THR A 152 18.39 -11.28 14.56
CA THR A 152 17.18 -11.83 15.19
C THR A 152 16.54 -10.97 16.29
N GLU A 153 17.12 -9.83 16.63
CA GLU A 153 16.53 -8.91 17.62
C GLU A 153 15.38 -8.08 17.00
N LEU A 154 14.54 -7.61 17.90
CA LEU A 154 13.37 -6.78 17.61
C LEU A 154 13.57 -5.39 18.19
N THR A 155 13.15 -4.39 17.44
CA THR A 155 12.97 -3.02 17.92
C THR A 155 11.58 -2.51 17.53
N SER A 156 11.11 -1.51 18.24
CA SER A 156 9.82 -0.87 17.96
C SER A 156 9.99 0.64 17.97
N ILE A 157 9.67 1.27 16.85
CA ILE A 157 9.72 2.72 16.72
C ILE A 157 8.34 3.28 16.40
N SER A 158 8.08 4.50 16.88
CA SER A 158 6.84 5.20 16.57
C SER A 158 7.14 6.63 16.12
N PHE A 159 6.29 7.15 15.23
CA PHE A 159 6.35 8.52 14.75
C PHE A 159 5.00 8.98 14.21
N ASP A 160 4.81 10.30 14.22
CA ASP A 160 3.69 10.92 13.52
C ASP A 160 4.13 11.26 12.10
N TYR A 161 3.31 10.85 11.14
CA TYR A 161 3.54 11.06 9.73
C TYR A 161 2.37 11.85 9.14
N LYS A 162 2.67 12.92 8.42
CA LYS A 162 1.70 13.69 7.65
C LYS A 162 2.11 13.70 6.19
N ALA A 163 1.16 13.47 5.28
CA ALA A 163 1.42 13.60 3.86
C ALA A 163 0.29 14.34 3.14
N TYR A 164 0.67 15.12 2.15
CA TYR A 164 -0.23 15.87 1.30
C TYR A 164 -0.55 15.09 0.04
N VAL A 165 -1.81 15.14 -0.37
CA VAL A 165 -2.32 14.42 -1.54
C VAL A 165 -2.48 15.42 -2.67
N PRO A 166 -1.76 15.29 -3.78
CA PRO A 166 -1.86 16.21 -4.90
C PRO A 166 -3.14 15.98 -5.70
N ASN A 167 -3.62 17.02 -6.40
CA ASN A 167 -4.68 16.87 -7.40
C ASN A 167 -4.09 16.23 -8.67
N LEU A 168 -4.02 14.92 -8.65
CA LEU A 168 -3.37 14.12 -9.68
C LEU A 168 -4.16 12.84 -9.95
N ASN A 169 -4.42 12.56 -11.24
CA ASN A 169 -5.00 11.29 -11.67
C ASN A 169 -3.91 10.20 -11.73
N ALA A 170 -3.56 9.67 -10.57
CA ALA A 170 -2.54 8.64 -10.43
C ALA A 170 -2.91 7.70 -9.27
N ARG A 171 -2.09 6.68 -9.04
CA ARG A 171 -2.27 5.76 -7.90
C ARG A 171 -2.09 6.43 -6.52
N TYR A 172 -1.49 7.64 -6.48
CA TYR A 172 -1.44 8.51 -5.31
C TYR A 172 -1.86 9.92 -5.74
N GLY A 173 -3.02 10.38 -5.28
CA GLY A 173 -3.60 11.65 -5.64
C GLY A 173 -5.08 11.73 -5.26
N TYR A 174 -5.71 12.85 -5.57
CA TYR A 174 -7.17 12.97 -5.50
C TYR A 174 -7.74 13.54 -6.80
N GLN A 175 -9.02 13.28 -7.05
CA GLN A 175 -9.79 13.88 -8.11
C GLN A 175 -11.07 14.50 -7.57
N THR A 176 -11.42 15.68 -8.08
CA THR A 176 -12.72 16.30 -7.82
C THR A 176 -13.74 15.73 -8.81
N ILE A 177 -14.78 15.07 -8.28
CA ILE A 177 -15.83 14.45 -9.11
C ILE A 177 -16.95 15.44 -9.37
N ASN A 178 -17.36 16.18 -8.34
CA ASN A 178 -18.38 17.22 -8.37
C ASN A 178 -17.92 18.39 -7.54
N ASN A 179 -18.64 19.50 -7.58
CA ASN A 179 -18.25 20.75 -6.90
C ASN A 179 -17.85 20.63 -5.43
N ASN A 180 -18.20 19.52 -4.74
CA ASN A 180 -17.94 19.33 -3.33
C ASN A 180 -17.49 17.90 -2.94
N SER A 181 -17.27 16.99 -3.90
CA SER A 181 -16.82 15.63 -3.60
C SER A 181 -15.49 15.30 -4.27
N LYS A 182 -14.64 14.57 -3.56
CA LYS A 182 -13.33 14.15 -4.02
C LYS A 182 -13.17 12.65 -3.84
N ASP A 183 -12.54 11.99 -4.78
CA ASP A 183 -12.03 10.63 -4.60
C ASP A 183 -10.54 10.69 -4.31
N PHE A 184 -10.11 9.94 -3.30
CA PHE A 184 -8.71 9.84 -2.90
C PHE A 184 -8.17 8.46 -3.27
N TYR A 185 -7.02 8.44 -3.93
CA TYR A 185 -6.27 7.25 -4.31
C TYR A 185 -4.95 7.28 -3.54
N LEU A 186 -4.78 6.37 -2.58
CA LEU A 186 -3.70 6.43 -1.59
C LEU A 186 -2.86 5.13 -1.60
N ALA A 187 -2.41 4.72 -2.79
CA ALA A 187 -1.52 3.57 -2.87
C ALA A 187 -0.15 3.87 -2.25
N ASN A 188 0.38 2.91 -1.48
CA ASN A 188 1.67 3.02 -0.77
C ASN A 188 1.78 4.29 0.11
N CYS A 189 0.70 4.64 0.77
CA CYS A 189 0.58 5.87 1.58
C CYS A 189 1.25 5.79 2.97
N ILE A 190 1.73 4.63 3.37
CA ILE A 190 2.42 4.41 4.66
C ILE A 190 3.91 4.25 4.39
N PRO A 191 4.80 4.93 5.14
CA PRO A 191 6.23 4.66 5.08
C PRO A 191 6.54 3.19 5.39
N ILE A 192 7.36 2.56 4.56
CA ILE A 192 7.69 1.13 4.68
C ILE A 192 9.20 0.92 4.80
N LEU A 193 9.60 -0.05 5.63
CA LEU A 193 10.99 -0.45 5.80
C LEU A 193 11.57 -0.96 4.48
N CYS A 194 12.76 -0.47 4.13
CA CYS A 194 13.51 -0.98 3.00
C CYS A 194 13.99 -2.42 3.30
N PRO A 195 13.96 -3.34 2.32
CA PRO A 195 14.56 -4.65 2.48
C PRO A 195 16.06 -4.55 2.76
N TYR A 196 16.58 -5.38 3.67
CA TYR A 196 18.02 -5.54 3.87
C TYR A 196 18.50 -6.78 3.12
N GLU A 197 19.39 -6.60 2.17
CA GLU A 197 19.89 -7.66 1.31
C GLU A 197 21.34 -7.36 0.89
N ASN A 198 22.16 -8.41 0.77
CA ASN A 198 23.55 -8.28 0.34
C ASN A 198 24.36 -7.27 1.17
N GLY A 199 24.15 -7.26 2.51
CA GLY A 199 24.89 -6.41 3.44
C GLY A 199 24.48 -4.95 3.47
N LYS A 200 23.31 -4.58 2.92
CA LYS A 200 22.82 -3.19 2.91
C LYS A 200 21.29 -3.10 2.73
N PHE A 201 20.71 -1.98 3.17
CA PHE A 201 19.33 -1.64 2.84
C PHE A 201 19.18 -1.30 1.35
N GLN A 202 18.10 -1.80 0.73
CA GLN A 202 17.79 -1.63 -0.69
C GLN A 202 16.78 -0.49 -0.84
N TYR A 203 17.23 0.69 -1.23
CA TYR A 203 16.40 1.86 -1.50
C TYR A 203 16.67 2.38 -2.91
N TYR A 204 16.07 1.72 -3.90
CA TYR A 204 16.20 2.15 -5.29
C TYR A 204 15.50 3.49 -5.52
N PRO A 205 15.99 4.35 -6.43
CA PRO A 205 15.32 5.60 -6.77
C PRO A 205 13.89 5.38 -7.23
N TYR A 206 13.02 6.36 -6.97
CA TYR A 206 11.67 6.35 -7.51
C TYR A 206 11.70 6.62 -9.03
N PHE A 207 10.97 5.80 -9.79
CA PHE A 207 10.74 5.98 -11.22
C PHE A 207 9.25 6.13 -11.49
N ALA A 208 8.87 7.16 -12.25
CA ALA A 208 7.46 7.41 -12.59
C ALA A 208 6.87 6.37 -13.56
N VAL A 209 7.69 5.62 -14.26
CA VAL A 209 7.32 4.61 -15.26
C VAL A 209 7.79 3.24 -14.81
N GLY A 210 6.87 2.27 -14.81
CA GLY A 210 7.13 0.91 -14.34
C GLY A 210 6.79 0.69 -12.86
N GLU A 211 7.22 -0.44 -12.31
CA GLU A 211 7.03 -0.80 -10.91
C GLU A 211 8.30 -0.52 -10.12
N CYS A 212 8.23 0.44 -9.20
CA CYS A 212 9.36 0.85 -8.38
C CYS A 212 9.19 0.50 -6.89
N PHE A 213 8.07 -0.16 -6.53
CA PHE A 213 7.79 -0.52 -5.15
C PHE A 213 8.48 -1.83 -4.80
N TYR A 214 9.37 -1.75 -3.81
CA TYR A 214 10.12 -2.91 -3.33
C TYR A 214 10.08 -2.94 -1.80
N SER A 215 9.45 -3.97 -1.26
CA SER A 215 9.32 -4.19 0.18
C SER A 215 9.22 -5.68 0.48
N LYS A 216 9.56 -6.08 1.68
CA LYS A 216 9.23 -7.41 2.20
C LYS A 216 7.76 -7.47 2.59
N MET A 217 7.22 -8.68 2.67
CA MET A 217 5.90 -8.89 3.26
C MET A 217 5.92 -8.52 4.73
N ALA A 218 4.80 -7.96 5.20
CA ALA A 218 4.64 -7.52 6.57
C ALA A 218 3.18 -7.65 7.01
N ASN A 219 2.94 -7.61 8.30
CA ASN A 219 1.61 -7.51 8.87
C ASN A 219 1.21 -6.04 9.02
N TYR A 220 -0.06 -5.73 8.77
CA TYR A 220 -0.62 -4.40 8.91
C TYR A 220 -1.88 -4.45 9.75
N ASP A 221 -1.89 -3.65 10.82
CA ASP A 221 -3.07 -3.34 11.62
C ASP A 221 -3.37 -1.85 11.41
N VAL A 222 -4.40 -1.55 10.64
CA VAL A 222 -4.68 -0.19 10.19
C VAL A 222 -6.07 0.23 10.64
N THR A 223 -6.12 1.27 11.44
CA THR A 223 -7.35 1.96 11.79
C THR A 223 -7.49 3.21 10.93
N VAL A 224 -8.60 3.33 10.19
CA VAL A 224 -8.83 4.46 9.28
C VAL A 224 -10.02 5.29 9.76
N THR A 225 -9.79 6.57 10.02
CA THR A 225 -10.84 7.55 10.34
C THR A 225 -11.12 8.42 9.12
N ILE A 226 -12.38 8.42 8.66
CA ILE A 226 -12.84 9.20 7.50
C ILE A 226 -14.19 9.87 7.80
N PRO A 227 -14.57 10.92 7.05
CA PRO A 227 -15.94 11.44 7.12
C PRO A 227 -16.97 10.38 6.67
N LYS A 228 -18.12 10.36 7.32
CA LYS A 228 -19.22 9.42 7.01
C LYS A 228 -19.74 9.47 5.58
N SER A 229 -19.53 10.59 4.90
CA SER A 229 -19.90 10.76 3.49
C SER A 229 -18.99 10.00 2.53
N TYR A 230 -17.88 9.43 3.04
CA TYR A 230 -16.92 8.66 2.24
C TYR A 230 -17.11 7.16 2.45
N THR A 231 -16.77 6.41 1.41
CA THR A 231 -16.67 4.95 1.48
C THR A 231 -15.20 4.56 1.41
N LEU A 232 -14.73 3.76 2.37
CA LEU A 232 -13.38 3.21 2.36
C LEU A 232 -13.35 1.90 1.55
N ILE A 233 -12.40 1.83 0.61
CA ILE A 233 -12.01 0.60 -0.06
C ILE A 233 -10.51 0.43 0.18
N ALA A 234 -10.12 -0.64 0.83
CA ALA A 234 -8.73 -0.91 1.20
C ALA A 234 -8.35 -2.36 0.94
N THR A 235 -7.04 -2.61 0.91
CA THR A 235 -6.49 -3.97 0.91
C THR A 235 -6.64 -4.56 2.32
N GLY A 236 -7.06 -5.83 2.43
CA GLY A 236 -7.26 -6.52 3.70
C GLY A 236 -8.73 -6.65 4.08
N ASP A 237 -8.98 -7.22 5.25
CA ASP A 237 -10.31 -7.49 5.77
C ASP A 237 -10.74 -6.40 6.75
N ASN A 238 -11.94 -5.86 6.57
CA ASN A 238 -12.53 -4.97 7.56
C ASN A 238 -13.01 -5.79 8.77
N THR A 239 -12.41 -5.53 9.92
CA THR A 239 -12.75 -6.25 11.16
C THR A 239 -13.84 -5.55 11.96
N GLU A 240 -13.89 -4.22 11.91
CA GLU A 240 -14.83 -3.41 12.68
C GLU A 240 -15.10 -2.07 11.98
N ILE A 241 -16.33 -1.56 12.12
CA ILE A 241 -16.71 -0.20 11.72
C ILE A 241 -17.41 0.46 12.90
N THR A 242 -16.83 1.55 13.40
CA THR A 242 -17.33 2.29 14.57
C THR A 242 -17.68 3.72 14.22
N ASN A 243 -18.86 4.20 14.70
CA ASN A 243 -19.19 5.61 14.63
C ASN A 243 -18.49 6.37 15.75
N ILE A 244 -17.62 7.31 15.40
CA ILE A 244 -16.96 8.20 16.38
C ILE A 244 -17.92 9.31 16.83
N ASN A 245 -18.58 9.95 15.88
CA ASN A 245 -19.56 11.00 16.08
C ASN A 245 -20.50 11.12 14.87
N ASP A 246 -21.32 12.18 14.80
CA ASP A 246 -22.27 12.37 13.70
C ASP A 246 -21.63 12.50 12.32
N ASN A 247 -20.35 12.89 12.24
CA ASN A 247 -19.65 13.20 11.00
C ASN A 247 -18.52 12.22 10.66
N LEU A 248 -18.03 11.42 11.60
CA LEU A 248 -16.85 10.57 11.44
C LEU A 248 -17.12 9.10 11.75
N ILE A 249 -16.51 8.23 10.96
CA ILE A 249 -16.41 6.78 11.18
C ILE A 249 -14.95 6.34 11.25
N LYS A 250 -14.75 5.22 11.93
CA LYS A 250 -13.47 4.57 12.14
C LYS A 250 -13.58 3.10 11.80
#